data_16f5095bb89d39e876373fc80ac61f58
#
_entry.id   16f5095bb89d39e876373fc80ac61f58
#
_cell.length_a   1.000
_cell.length_b   1.000
_cell.length_c   1.000
_cell.angle_alpha   90.00
_cell.angle_beta   90.00
_cell.angle_gamma   90.00
#
_symmetry.space_group_name_H-M   'P 1'
#
loop_
_entity.id
_entity.type
_entity.pdbx_description
1 polymer ?
#
loop_
_entity_poly.entity_id
_entity_poly.type
_entity_poly.pdbx_seq_one_letter_code
_entity_poly.pdbx_strand_id
1 'polypeptide(L)'
;PVRVRHIPLQIRSTFRPDLPGTLIRTRHDGASGIAGFAGRRRMAMLRIHGAPPGAPAEALRALGEEPFCLSETLGQTTVLLDMGSGAETATLAARLRAQLPGAEVTLRENLAVLAAICRTSDAIPPVLQAVESAGVPVHHLLRCAPGLLMIVNDSQYETALRSASVSK
;
A
#
# COMPACT_ATOMS: atom_id res chain seq x y z
N PRO A 1 10.37 14.11 -19.84
CA PRO A 1 11.46 14.85 -20.48
C PRO A 1 12.55 15.28 -19.49
N VAL A 2 12.19 15.87 -18.33
CA VAL A 2 13.18 16.41 -17.32
C VAL A 2 14.06 15.32 -16.71
N ARG A 3 13.44 14.16 -16.37
CA ARG A 3 14.15 13.01 -15.76
C ARG A 3 15.23 12.44 -16.66
N VAL A 4 14.97 12.33 -17.95
CA VAL A 4 15.93 11.78 -18.94
C VAL A 4 17.15 12.69 -19.12
N ARG A 5 17.00 14.00 -18.90
CA ARG A 5 18.06 15.00 -19.02
C ARG A 5 18.76 15.30 -17.69
N HIS A 6 18.46 14.57 -16.62
CA HIS A 6 19.02 14.77 -15.27
C HIS A 6 18.85 16.19 -14.71
N ILE A 7 17.82 16.92 -15.15
CA ILE A 7 17.55 18.29 -14.69
C ILE A 7 16.87 18.21 -13.32
N PRO A 8 17.43 18.81 -12.26
CA PRO A 8 16.76 18.87 -10.96
C PRO A 8 15.51 19.74 -11.04
N LEU A 9 14.44 19.28 -10.40
CA LEU A 9 13.17 19.99 -10.31
C LEU A 9 12.93 20.38 -8.86
N GLN A 10 12.66 21.65 -8.58
CA GLN A 10 12.28 22.11 -7.25
C GLN A 10 10.80 22.52 -7.24
N ILE A 11 10.03 21.91 -6.34
CA ILE A 11 8.62 22.24 -6.10
C ILE A 11 8.56 23.09 -4.84
N ARG A 12 8.00 24.31 -4.95
CA ARG A 12 7.84 25.23 -3.82
C ARG A 12 6.37 25.62 -3.65
N SER A 13 5.98 25.93 -2.40
CA SER A 13 4.66 26.45 -2.10
C SER A 13 4.58 27.94 -2.49
N THR A 14 3.56 28.31 -3.25
CA THR A 14 3.28 29.71 -3.57
C THR A 14 2.77 30.50 -2.34
N PHE A 15 2.19 29.82 -1.37
CA PHE A 15 1.67 30.41 -0.14
C PHE A 15 2.75 30.55 0.96
N ARG A 16 3.83 29.80 0.88
CA ARG A 16 4.97 29.85 1.82
C ARG A 16 6.29 29.78 1.04
N PRO A 17 6.66 30.87 0.37
CA PRO A 17 7.83 30.91 -0.51
C PRO A 17 9.16 30.78 0.24
N ASP A 18 9.18 31.06 1.56
CA ASP A 18 10.37 31.00 2.40
C ASP A 18 10.80 29.56 2.72
N LEU A 19 9.90 28.59 2.55
CA LEU A 19 10.25 27.19 2.76
C LEU A 19 11.05 26.64 1.56
N PRO A 20 12.06 25.79 1.83
CA PRO A 20 12.94 25.24 0.78
C PRO A 20 12.20 24.40 -0.28
N GLY A 21 11.00 23.88 0.06
CA GLY A 21 10.23 23.03 -0.82
C GLY A 21 10.84 21.64 -1.01
N THR A 22 10.43 20.95 -2.08
CA THR A 22 10.88 19.60 -2.41
C THR A 22 11.79 19.63 -3.64
N LEU A 23 13.00 19.14 -3.49
CA LEU A 23 13.95 18.98 -4.60
C LEU A 23 13.85 17.54 -5.16
N ILE A 24 13.47 17.42 -6.42
CA ILE A 24 13.42 16.17 -7.17
C ILE A 24 14.68 16.09 -8.02
N ARG A 25 15.50 15.07 -7.81
CA ARG A 25 16.73 14.79 -8.57
C ARG A 25 16.86 13.29 -8.85
N THR A 26 17.66 12.94 -9.84
CA THR A 26 17.88 11.56 -10.26
C THR A 26 18.77 10.75 -9.32
N ARG A 27 19.59 11.42 -8.52
CA ARG A 27 20.45 10.81 -7.50
C ARG A 27 20.11 11.35 -6.13
N HIS A 28 20.12 10.48 -5.16
CA HIS A 28 20.06 10.82 -3.75
C HIS A 28 21.33 10.32 -3.10
N ASP A 29 22.06 11.20 -2.43
CA ASP A 29 23.38 10.91 -1.86
C ASP A 29 23.29 10.28 -0.45
N GLY A 30 22.12 9.85 -0.02
CA GLY A 30 21.89 9.21 1.28
C GLY A 30 22.36 7.75 1.29
N ALA A 31 23.11 7.38 2.33
CA ALA A 31 23.62 6.02 2.59
C ALA A 31 22.50 5.02 2.98
N SER A 32 21.32 5.49 3.34
CA SER A 32 20.18 4.66 3.77
C SER A 32 19.57 3.91 2.60
N GLY A 33 19.33 2.62 2.79
CA GLY A 33 18.59 1.76 1.84
C GLY A 33 17.10 2.15 1.67
N ILE A 34 16.58 3.06 2.51
CA ILE A 34 15.19 3.53 2.50
C ILE A 34 15.15 4.94 1.88
N ALA A 35 14.36 5.11 0.82
CA ALA A 35 14.15 6.40 0.18
C ALA A 35 13.08 7.24 0.91
N GLY A 36 12.08 6.61 1.47
CA GLY A 36 10.99 7.28 2.19
C GLY A 36 9.86 6.34 2.57
N PHE A 37 8.87 6.92 3.23
CA PHE A 37 7.62 6.26 3.56
C PHE A 37 6.45 7.03 2.97
N ALA A 38 5.42 6.29 2.57
CA ALA A 38 4.14 6.84 2.17
C ALA A 38 3.04 6.00 2.82
N GLY A 39 1.86 6.57 3.00
CA GLY A 39 0.77 5.80 3.57
C GLY A 39 -0.59 6.29 3.15
N ARG A 40 -1.56 5.38 3.28
CA ARG A 40 -2.97 5.66 3.07
C ARG A 40 -3.77 5.00 4.18
N ARG A 41 -4.62 5.77 4.79
CA ARG A 41 -5.53 5.34 5.86
C ARG A 41 -6.91 5.07 5.30
N ARG A 42 -7.80 4.54 6.13
CA ARG A 42 -9.19 4.23 5.76
C ARG A 42 -9.27 3.24 4.60
N MET A 43 -8.56 2.14 4.74
CA MET A 43 -8.53 1.05 3.77
C MET A 43 -9.38 -0.13 4.23
N ALA A 44 -9.86 -0.90 3.27
CA ALA A 44 -10.45 -2.22 3.51
C ALA A 44 -9.70 -3.27 2.69
N MET A 45 -9.72 -4.50 3.17
CA MET A 45 -9.11 -5.64 2.51
C MET A 45 -10.14 -6.76 2.33
N LEU A 46 -10.29 -7.21 1.10
CA LEU A 46 -11.00 -8.45 0.77
C LEU A 46 -9.98 -9.55 0.53
N ARG A 47 -10.22 -10.71 1.12
CA ARG A 47 -9.54 -11.96 0.77
C ARG A 47 -10.54 -12.90 0.13
N ILE A 48 -10.17 -13.44 -1.01
CA ILE A 48 -11.00 -14.33 -1.83
C ILE A 48 -10.23 -15.63 -2.00
N HIS A 49 -10.77 -16.72 -1.47
CA HIS A 49 -10.19 -18.05 -1.54
C HIS A 49 -11.01 -18.95 -2.46
N GLY A 50 -10.33 -19.81 -3.20
CA GLY A 50 -10.99 -20.85 -4.02
C GLY A 50 -11.58 -20.35 -5.34
N ALA A 51 -11.42 -19.07 -5.69
CA ALA A 51 -11.78 -18.59 -7.01
C ALA A 51 -10.75 -19.00 -8.06
N PRO A 52 -11.17 -19.25 -9.31
CA PRO A 52 -10.24 -19.45 -10.43
C PRO A 52 -9.33 -18.22 -10.62
N PRO A 53 -8.07 -18.41 -11.06
CA PRO A 53 -7.16 -17.31 -11.35
C PRO A 53 -7.77 -16.29 -12.33
N GLY A 54 -7.64 -15.00 -12.02
CA GLY A 54 -8.20 -13.90 -12.81
C GLY A 54 -9.68 -13.61 -12.58
N ALA A 55 -10.48 -14.58 -12.12
CA ALA A 55 -11.91 -14.37 -11.89
C ALA A 55 -12.24 -13.24 -10.91
N PRO A 56 -11.50 -13.05 -9.78
CA PRO A 56 -11.73 -11.91 -8.91
C PRO A 56 -11.50 -10.55 -9.58
N ALA A 57 -10.48 -10.44 -10.42
CA ALA A 57 -10.19 -9.21 -11.16
C ALA A 57 -11.28 -8.89 -12.19
N GLU A 58 -11.78 -9.92 -12.89
CA GLU A 58 -12.89 -9.78 -13.85
C GLU A 58 -14.19 -9.40 -13.15
N ALA A 59 -14.50 -10.03 -12.02
CA ALA A 59 -15.66 -9.71 -11.21
C ALA A 59 -15.64 -8.26 -10.71
N LEU A 60 -14.51 -7.77 -10.21
CA LEU A 60 -14.35 -6.37 -9.81
C LEU A 60 -14.58 -5.42 -10.98
N ARG A 61 -13.98 -5.71 -12.14
CA ARG A 61 -14.18 -4.90 -13.35
C ARG A 61 -15.64 -4.88 -13.81
N ALA A 62 -16.33 -6.02 -13.77
CA ALA A 62 -17.75 -6.12 -14.10
C ALA A 62 -18.65 -5.34 -13.13
N LEU A 63 -18.20 -5.17 -11.89
CA LEU A 63 -18.86 -4.35 -10.87
C LEU A 63 -18.55 -2.85 -10.98
N GLY A 64 -17.62 -2.47 -11.87
CA GLY A 64 -17.15 -1.09 -12.02
C GLY A 64 -16.21 -0.63 -10.91
N GLU A 65 -15.60 -1.57 -10.20
CA GLU A 65 -14.73 -1.27 -9.06
C GLU A 65 -13.26 -1.32 -9.46
N GLU A 66 -12.54 -0.28 -9.09
CA GLU A 66 -11.10 -0.19 -9.29
C GLU A 66 -10.37 -0.32 -7.95
N PRO A 67 -9.70 -1.45 -7.67
CA PRO A 67 -9.00 -1.64 -6.42
C PRO A 67 -7.74 -0.77 -6.33
N PHE A 68 -7.41 -0.31 -5.13
CA PHE A 68 -6.12 0.34 -4.85
C PHE A 68 -4.94 -0.58 -5.19
N CYS A 69 -5.07 -1.85 -4.85
CA CYS A 69 -4.10 -2.90 -5.15
C CYS A 69 -4.80 -4.26 -5.21
N LEU A 70 -4.37 -5.10 -6.14
CA LEU A 70 -4.79 -6.49 -6.24
C LEU A 70 -3.55 -7.37 -6.30
N SER A 71 -3.50 -8.38 -5.45
CA SER A 71 -2.45 -9.39 -5.43
C SER A 71 -3.08 -10.77 -5.51
N GLU A 72 -2.63 -11.55 -6.46
CA GLU A 72 -3.12 -12.90 -6.71
C GLU A 72 -1.99 -13.90 -6.50
N THR A 73 -2.28 -14.93 -5.72
CA THR A 73 -1.43 -16.10 -5.49
C THR A 73 -2.25 -17.35 -5.78
N LEU A 74 -1.62 -18.51 -5.79
CA LEU A 74 -2.35 -19.76 -6.06
C LEU A 74 -3.47 -19.98 -5.02
N GLY A 75 -4.73 -19.93 -5.48
CA GLY A 75 -5.91 -20.15 -4.64
C GLY A 75 -6.34 -18.98 -3.76
N GLN A 76 -5.64 -17.86 -3.79
CA GLN A 76 -6.01 -16.69 -2.98
C GLN A 76 -5.79 -15.38 -3.74
N THR A 77 -6.79 -14.51 -3.71
CA THR A 77 -6.68 -13.11 -4.15
C THR A 77 -6.88 -12.18 -2.97
N THR A 78 -5.99 -11.22 -2.82
CA THR A 78 -6.12 -10.12 -1.85
C THR A 78 -6.37 -8.82 -2.61
N VAL A 79 -7.45 -8.14 -2.25
CA VAL A 79 -7.86 -6.86 -2.84
C VAL A 79 -7.84 -5.79 -1.77
N LEU A 80 -7.16 -4.69 -2.04
CA LEU A 80 -7.17 -3.50 -1.18
C LEU A 80 -8.07 -2.43 -1.82
N LEU A 81 -8.97 -1.91 -1.01
CA LEU A 81 -9.95 -0.89 -1.40
C LEU A 81 -9.73 0.38 -0.60
N ASP A 82 -9.90 1.51 -1.26
CA ASP A 82 -9.90 2.81 -0.61
C ASP A 82 -11.30 3.19 -0.15
N MET A 83 -11.51 3.27 1.17
CA MET A 83 -12.78 3.66 1.78
C MET A 83 -13.09 5.16 1.64
N GLY A 84 -12.10 5.96 1.24
CA GLY A 84 -12.29 7.41 1.00
C GLY A 84 -13.17 7.72 -0.19
N SER A 85 -13.39 6.76 -1.09
CA SER A 85 -14.23 6.89 -2.29
C SER A 85 -15.73 6.68 -2.04
N GLY A 86 -16.15 6.42 -0.78
CA GLY A 86 -17.55 6.15 -0.44
C GLY A 86 -18.01 4.73 -0.79
N ALA A 87 -17.09 3.82 -1.09
CA ALA A 87 -17.42 2.44 -1.41
C ALA A 87 -18.07 1.75 -0.20
N GLU A 88 -19.27 1.22 -0.40
CA GLU A 88 -19.92 0.32 0.56
C GLU A 88 -19.28 -1.07 0.47
N THR A 89 -18.18 -1.26 1.18
CA THR A 89 -17.37 -2.47 1.13
C THR A 89 -18.13 -3.74 1.46
N ALA A 90 -19.09 -3.66 2.38
CA ALA A 90 -19.96 -4.80 2.71
C ALA A 90 -20.85 -5.19 1.53
N THR A 91 -21.43 -4.19 0.83
CA THR A 91 -22.23 -4.40 -0.38
C THR A 91 -21.36 -4.98 -1.50
N LEU A 92 -20.16 -4.46 -1.69
CA LEU A 92 -19.22 -5.01 -2.67
C LEU A 92 -18.85 -6.46 -2.35
N ALA A 93 -18.54 -6.78 -1.09
CA ALA A 93 -18.24 -8.15 -0.68
C ALA A 93 -19.42 -9.11 -0.95
N ALA A 94 -20.66 -8.66 -0.73
CA ALA A 94 -21.85 -9.46 -1.04
C ALA A 94 -22.02 -9.69 -2.56
N ARG A 95 -21.80 -8.64 -3.37
CA ARG A 95 -21.85 -8.74 -4.84
C ARG A 95 -20.77 -9.67 -5.38
N LEU A 96 -19.56 -9.61 -4.84
CA LEU A 96 -18.47 -10.52 -5.23
C LEU A 96 -18.78 -11.97 -4.87
N ARG A 97 -19.37 -12.25 -3.69
CA ARG A 97 -19.83 -13.61 -3.33
C ARG A 97 -20.84 -14.15 -4.33
N ALA A 98 -21.74 -13.31 -4.82
CA ALA A 98 -22.74 -13.71 -5.81
C ALA A 98 -22.12 -14.02 -7.19
N GLN A 99 -21.05 -13.32 -7.56
CA GLN A 99 -20.36 -13.53 -8.86
C GLN A 99 -19.31 -14.63 -8.82
N LEU A 100 -18.84 -15.02 -7.64
CA LEU A 100 -17.78 -16.03 -7.46
C LEU A 100 -18.34 -17.24 -6.66
N PRO A 101 -19.24 -18.03 -7.27
CA PRO A 101 -19.83 -19.18 -6.58
C PRO A 101 -18.77 -20.19 -6.17
N GLY A 102 -18.80 -20.63 -4.92
CA GLY A 102 -17.82 -21.55 -4.34
C GLY A 102 -16.56 -20.89 -3.79
N ALA A 103 -16.38 -19.59 -4.00
CA ALA A 103 -15.28 -18.87 -3.37
C ALA A 103 -15.67 -18.32 -1.99
N GLU A 104 -14.75 -18.38 -1.05
CA GLU A 104 -14.88 -17.72 0.24
C GLU A 104 -14.38 -16.28 0.15
N VAL A 105 -15.26 -15.31 0.46
CA VAL A 105 -14.90 -13.89 0.46
C VAL A 105 -15.00 -13.34 1.88
N THR A 106 -13.86 -12.95 2.44
CA THR A 106 -13.76 -12.31 3.76
C THR A 106 -13.42 -10.83 3.61
N LEU A 107 -14.01 -9.99 4.46
CA LEU A 107 -13.81 -8.54 4.50
C LEU A 107 -13.17 -8.15 5.83
N ARG A 108 -12.15 -7.31 5.76
CA ARG A 108 -11.58 -6.62 6.91
C ARG A 108 -11.49 -5.13 6.63
N GLU A 109 -12.02 -4.34 7.54
CA GLU A 109 -12.06 -2.88 7.46
C GLU A 109 -11.14 -2.25 8.52
N ASN A 110 -11.12 -0.91 8.56
CA ASN A 110 -10.31 -0.13 9.49
C ASN A 110 -8.81 -0.44 9.38
N LEU A 111 -8.34 -0.51 8.15
CA LEU A 111 -6.95 -0.77 7.82
C LEU A 111 -6.26 0.49 7.29
N ALA A 112 -4.94 0.45 7.32
CA ALA A 112 -4.07 1.42 6.67
C ALA A 112 -2.96 0.69 5.90
N VAL A 113 -2.51 1.31 4.83
CA VAL A 113 -1.34 0.88 4.07
C VAL A 113 -0.16 1.77 4.46
N LEU A 114 0.93 1.16 4.87
CA LEU A 114 2.22 1.80 5.02
C LEU A 114 3.17 1.28 3.95
N ALA A 115 3.64 2.16 3.08
CA ALA A 115 4.61 1.85 2.04
C ALA A 115 6.01 2.28 2.49
N ALA A 116 6.96 1.36 2.49
CA ALA A 116 8.38 1.65 2.59
C ALA A 116 8.98 1.63 1.19
N ILE A 117 9.50 2.77 0.74
CA ILE A 117 10.17 2.89 -0.56
C ILE A 117 11.64 2.59 -0.34
N CYS A 118 12.07 1.40 -0.76
CA CYS A 118 13.41 0.90 -0.54
C CYS A 118 14.23 0.99 -1.82
N ARG A 119 15.49 1.39 -1.72
CA ARG A 119 16.44 1.38 -2.86
C ARG A 119 17.03 0.01 -3.08
N THR A 120 17.17 -0.73 -2.00
CA THR A 120 17.79 -2.06 -1.97
C THR A 120 16.91 -3.02 -1.18
N SER A 121 16.98 -4.30 -1.48
CA SER A 121 16.13 -5.33 -0.84
C SER A 121 16.54 -5.60 0.61
N ASP A 122 17.78 -5.35 0.97
CA ASP A 122 18.33 -5.52 2.32
C ASP A 122 17.79 -4.48 3.33
N ALA A 123 17.19 -3.40 2.84
CA ALA A 123 16.50 -2.44 3.69
C ALA A 123 15.12 -2.93 4.20
N ILE A 124 14.57 -3.99 3.61
CA ILE A 124 13.22 -4.49 3.96
C ILE A 124 13.18 -5.19 5.33
N PRO A 125 14.09 -6.15 5.65
CA PRO A 125 14.02 -6.85 6.93
C PRO A 125 14.11 -5.93 8.16
N PRO A 126 14.99 -4.93 8.22
CA PRO A 126 15.02 -3.99 9.34
C PRO A 126 13.72 -3.22 9.56
N VAL A 127 13.05 -2.81 8.47
CA VAL A 127 11.75 -2.11 8.55
C VAL A 127 10.69 -3.01 9.14
N LEU A 128 10.60 -4.25 8.66
CA LEU A 128 9.64 -5.23 9.18
C LEU A 128 9.89 -5.51 10.66
N GLN A 129 11.13 -5.78 11.01
CA GLN A 129 11.51 -6.05 12.41
C GLN A 129 11.17 -4.87 13.33
N ALA A 130 11.39 -3.64 12.89
CA ALA A 130 11.04 -2.46 13.68
C ALA A 130 9.53 -2.34 13.91
N VAL A 131 8.71 -2.60 12.90
CA VAL A 131 7.24 -2.56 13.00
C VAL A 131 6.74 -3.69 13.91
N GLU A 132 7.25 -4.90 13.75
CA GLU A 132 6.90 -6.06 14.59
C GLU A 132 7.32 -5.86 16.05
N SER A 133 8.53 -5.34 16.28
CA SER A 133 9.05 -5.06 17.63
C SER A 133 8.25 -3.97 18.35
N ALA A 134 7.59 -3.09 17.61
CA ALA A 134 6.66 -2.12 18.16
C ALA A 134 5.27 -2.70 18.50
N GLY A 135 5.08 -4.00 18.34
CA GLY A 135 3.82 -4.70 18.62
C GLY A 135 2.71 -4.40 17.60
N VAL A 136 3.07 -3.97 16.39
CA VAL A 136 2.09 -3.70 15.32
C VAL A 136 1.92 -4.94 14.45
N PRO A 137 0.73 -5.59 14.47
CA PRO A 137 0.48 -6.73 13.62
C PRO A 137 0.37 -6.31 12.16
N VAL A 138 1.14 -6.96 11.30
CA VAL A 138 1.07 -6.81 9.84
C VAL A 138 0.13 -7.87 9.28
N HIS A 139 -1.03 -7.44 8.79
CA HIS A 139 -2.07 -8.35 8.29
C HIS A 139 -1.79 -8.90 6.90
N HIS A 140 -1.08 -8.14 6.10
CA HIS A 140 -0.65 -8.54 4.77
C HIS A 140 0.59 -7.76 4.36
N LEU A 141 1.44 -8.40 3.57
CA LEU A 141 2.69 -7.87 3.08
C LEU A 141 2.76 -8.05 1.58
N LEU A 142 2.99 -6.97 0.86
CA LEU A 142 3.18 -6.99 -0.59
C LEU A 142 4.54 -6.39 -0.93
N ARG A 143 5.36 -7.17 -1.64
CA ARG A 143 6.58 -6.64 -2.25
C ARG A 143 6.23 -6.04 -3.60
N CYS A 144 6.55 -4.80 -3.81
CA CYS A 144 6.46 -4.11 -5.09
C CYS A 144 7.77 -3.37 -5.35
N ALA A 145 8.25 -3.39 -6.57
CA ALA A 145 9.42 -2.57 -6.89
C ALA A 145 9.02 -1.09 -6.95
N PRO A 146 9.65 -0.20 -6.21
CA PRO A 146 10.90 -0.34 -5.44
C PRO A 146 10.69 -0.46 -3.92
N GLY A 147 9.75 -1.24 -3.39
CA GLY A 147 9.53 -1.26 -1.95
C GLY A 147 8.62 -2.34 -1.42
N LEU A 148 7.98 -2.00 -0.33
CA LEU A 148 7.17 -2.88 0.49
C LEU A 148 5.89 -2.17 0.91
N LEU A 149 4.74 -2.81 0.73
CA LEU A 149 3.46 -2.39 1.31
C LEU A 149 3.15 -3.28 2.52
N MET A 150 2.91 -2.66 3.66
CA MET A 150 2.47 -3.31 4.90
C MET A 150 1.04 -2.88 5.18
N ILE A 151 0.15 -3.83 5.41
CA ILE A 151 -1.23 -3.57 5.79
C ILE A 151 -1.34 -3.77 7.31
N VAL A 152 -1.68 -2.70 8.01
CA VAL A 152 -1.80 -2.65 9.47
C VAL A 152 -3.19 -2.15 9.87
N ASN A 153 -3.55 -2.23 11.15
CA ASN A 153 -4.77 -1.57 11.64
C ASN A 153 -4.64 -0.05 11.51
N ASP A 154 -5.71 0.64 11.13
CA ASP A 154 -5.72 2.10 10.97
C ASP A 154 -5.34 2.83 12.26
N SER A 155 -5.76 2.32 13.41
CA SER A 155 -5.42 2.86 14.73
C SER A 155 -3.93 2.75 15.08
N GLN A 156 -3.19 1.84 14.45
CA GLN A 156 -1.76 1.59 14.70
C GLN A 156 -0.86 2.20 13.62
N TYR A 157 -1.42 2.88 12.63
CA TYR A 157 -0.68 3.45 11.51
C TYR A 157 0.47 4.36 11.95
N GLU A 158 0.20 5.29 12.89
CA GLU A 158 1.22 6.23 13.37
C GLU A 158 2.37 5.53 14.11
N THR A 159 2.05 4.50 14.89
CA THR A 159 3.06 3.67 15.58
C THR A 159 3.92 2.93 14.55
N ALA A 160 3.30 2.30 13.56
CA ALA A 160 4.00 1.62 12.47
C ALA A 160 4.93 2.57 11.70
N LEU A 161 4.45 3.76 11.35
CA LEU A 161 5.23 4.76 10.64
C LEU A 161 6.43 5.24 11.44
N ARG A 162 6.25 5.54 12.72
CA ARG A 162 7.33 5.98 13.60
C ARG A 162 8.40 4.90 13.77
N SER A 163 7.99 3.67 14.08
CA SER A 163 8.94 2.56 14.26
C SER A 163 9.71 2.24 12.98
N ALA A 164 9.03 2.21 11.82
CA ALA A 164 9.66 2.03 10.52
C ALA A 164 10.68 3.15 10.21
N SER A 165 10.40 4.39 10.62
CA SER A 165 11.24 5.56 10.34
C SER A 165 12.55 5.57 11.15
N VAL A 166 12.61 4.90 12.28
CA VAL A 166 13.81 4.77 13.11
C VAL A 166 14.85 3.82 12.48
N SER A 167 14.41 2.95 11.56
CA SER A 167 15.27 1.99 10.84
C SER A 167 16.09 2.62 9.70
N LYS A 168 16.10 3.96 9.61
CA LYS A 168 16.85 4.72 8.58
C LYS A 168 18.34 4.76 8.85
#